data_b8a6258fec75500f0034b524ff9ab6b7
#
_entry.id   b8a6258fec75500f0034b524ff9ab6b7
#
_cell.length_a   1.000
_cell.length_b   1.000
_cell.length_c   1.000
_cell.angle_alpha   90.00
_cell.angle_beta   90.00
_cell.angle_gamma   90.00
#
_symmetry.space_group_name_H-M   'P 1'
#
loop_
_entity.id
_entity.type
_entity.pdbx_description
1 polymer ?
#
loop_
_entity_poly.entity_id
_entity_poly.type
_entity_poly.pdbx_seq_one_letter_code
_entity_poly.pdbx_strand_id
1 'polypeptide(L)'
;MTTDAVARLREQVRRLGRRDLSRSQTDTLPTRHSAVDDHLGGGLRTGSLHDFLISDPLETGASLAMLLPILKEGRGPVFWISDTPAGLNACGLHQSGVPLDHLVCIETDPASLLAVAEDVLRGPERALAVIAGSHVPTLKEIRRLNLAVEASGNTGFFLRFAPLARAPGKDPCACATRWRILSHSSAPRFFPGLAMPLPGSRRLSAALLRVRGGRPAHWILDCTDHAPLSCSLDALLAHRAPSALAPERFPGRQTPDRARASA
;
A
#
# COMPACT_ATOMS: atom_id res chain seq x y z
N MET A 1 38.33 6.53 20.57
CA MET A 1 37.98 5.40 19.68
C MET A 1 38.28 5.81 18.26
N THR A 2 39.22 5.15 17.62
CA THR A 2 39.75 5.51 16.31
C THR A 2 38.71 5.22 15.21
N THR A 3 38.61 6.10 14.21
CA THR A 3 37.71 5.99 13.04
C THR A 3 37.80 4.62 12.35
N ASP A 4 38.95 3.97 12.44
CA ASP A 4 39.21 2.63 11.87
C ASP A 4 38.46 1.50 12.63
N ALA A 5 38.31 1.59 13.94
CA ALA A 5 37.54 0.62 14.72
C ALA A 5 36.04 0.66 14.37
N VAL A 6 35.51 1.86 14.13
CA VAL A 6 34.11 2.05 13.73
C VAL A 6 33.88 1.51 12.30
N ALA A 7 34.84 1.72 11.41
CA ALA A 7 34.77 1.19 10.05
C ALA A 7 34.81 -0.35 10.03
N ARG A 8 35.67 -0.98 10.83
CA ARG A 8 35.74 -2.44 10.99
C ARG A 8 34.46 -3.01 11.59
N LEU A 9 33.89 -2.36 12.61
CA LEU A 9 32.66 -2.79 13.22
C LEU A 9 31.48 -2.71 12.22
N ARG A 10 31.41 -1.62 11.44
CA ARG A 10 30.40 -1.50 10.37
C ARG A 10 30.54 -2.58 9.31
N GLU A 11 31.76 -2.91 8.90
CA GLU A 11 32.01 -4.00 7.94
C GLU A 11 31.66 -5.35 8.54
N GLN A 12 31.97 -5.59 9.81
CA GLN A 12 31.62 -6.83 10.51
C GLN A 12 30.11 -7.01 10.65
N VAL A 13 29.38 -5.93 11.00
CA VAL A 13 27.92 -5.92 11.04
C VAL A 13 27.33 -6.15 9.66
N ARG A 14 27.93 -5.56 8.62
CA ARG A 14 27.51 -5.78 7.23
C ARG A 14 27.74 -7.23 6.76
N ARG A 15 28.85 -7.85 7.18
CA ARG A 15 29.16 -9.28 6.89
C ARG A 15 28.24 -10.23 7.64
N LEU A 16 27.89 -9.94 8.87
CA LEU A 16 26.92 -10.73 9.64
C LEU A 16 25.52 -10.63 9.01
N GLY A 17 25.10 -9.44 8.62
CA GLY A 17 23.85 -9.24 7.87
C GLY A 17 23.84 -9.94 6.50
N ARG A 18 25.00 -10.05 5.82
CA ARG A 18 25.14 -10.82 4.58
C ARG A 18 25.17 -12.34 4.79
N ARG A 19 25.63 -12.85 5.95
CA ARG A 19 25.60 -14.28 6.25
C ARG A 19 24.18 -14.79 6.49
N ASP A 20 23.31 -13.96 7.08
CA ASP A 20 21.88 -14.24 7.13
C ASP A 20 21.22 -14.22 5.74
N LEU A 21 21.76 -13.41 4.81
CA LEU A 21 21.30 -13.32 3.43
C LEU A 21 21.72 -14.53 2.56
N SER A 22 22.76 -15.25 2.92
CA SER A 22 23.26 -16.41 2.14
C SER A 22 22.60 -17.73 2.51
N ARG A 23 21.76 -17.77 3.54
CA ARG A 23 21.13 -18.99 4.05
C ARG A 23 19.78 -19.38 3.42
N SER A 24 19.19 -18.48 2.64
CA SER A 24 18.10 -18.82 1.72
C SER A 24 18.25 -17.97 0.46
N GLN A 25 18.02 -18.54 -0.72
CA GLN A 25 17.65 -17.74 -1.88
C GLN A 25 16.47 -16.89 -1.41
N THR A 26 16.77 -15.64 -1.06
CA THR A 26 15.76 -14.70 -0.57
C THR A 26 14.89 -14.38 -1.77
N ASP A 27 13.75 -15.06 -1.84
CA ASP A 27 12.72 -14.69 -2.79
C ASP A 27 12.39 -13.23 -2.52
N THR A 28 12.32 -12.44 -3.56
CA THR A 28 11.89 -11.04 -3.50
C THR A 28 10.56 -10.89 -4.21
N LEU A 29 9.78 -9.92 -3.78
CA LEU A 29 8.56 -9.47 -4.44
C LEU A 29 8.91 -8.21 -5.22
N PRO A 30 8.93 -8.26 -6.56
CA PRO A 30 9.23 -7.10 -7.37
C PRO A 30 8.17 -6.01 -7.20
N THR A 31 8.62 -4.76 -7.13
CA THR A 31 7.72 -3.60 -7.02
C THR A 31 7.15 -3.17 -8.37
N ARG A 32 7.63 -3.78 -9.45
CA ARG A 32 7.35 -3.39 -10.85
C ARG A 32 7.94 -2.03 -11.25
N HIS A 33 8.85 -1.53 -10.46
CA HIS A 33 9.63 -0.32 -10.76
C HIS A 33 11.12 -0.68 -10.73
N SER A 34 11.75 -0.82 -11.89
CA SER A 34 13.14 -1.29 -12.03
C SER A 34 14.11 -0.52 -11.15
N ALA A 35 14.01 0.81 -11.11
CA ALA A 35 14.89 1.64 -10.29
C ALA A 35 14.76 1.36 -8.79
N VAL A 36 13.57 0.97 -8.32
CA VAL A 36 13.34 0.57 -6.92
C VAL A 36 13.86 -0.84 -6.69
N ASP A 37 13.56 -1.75 -7.61
CA ASP A 37 13.96 -3.15 -7.52
C ASP A 37 15.48 -3.30 -7.57
N ASP A 38 16.17 -2.55 -8.44
CA ASP A 38 17.63 -2.50 -8.50
C ASP A 38 18.25 -2.00 -7.18
N HIS A 39 17.66 -0.96 -6.58
CA HIS A 39 18.11 -0.43 -5.29
C HIS A 39 17.93 -1.42 -4.13
N LEU A 40 16.87 -2.23 -4.19
CA LEU A 40 16.54 -3.25 -3.17
C LEU A 40 17.18 -4.60 -3.43
N GLY A 41 17.83 -4.78 -4.59
CA GLY A 41 18.45 -6.06 -4.99
C GLY A 41 17.43 -7.10 -5.48
N GLY A 42 16.39 -6.65 -6.20
CA GLY A 42 15.37 -7.46 -6.84
C GLY A 42 13.95 -7.26 -6.33
N GLY A 43 13.73 -6.34 -5.39
CA GLY A 43 12.41 -6.03 -4.84
C GLY A 43 12.32 -6.13 -3.32
N LEU A 44 11.11 -6.22 -2.80
CA LEU A 44 10.87 -6.36 -1.36
C LEU A 44 11.17 -7.79 -0.90
N ARG A 45 11.93 -7.91 0.16
CA ARG A 45 12.34 -9.22 0.71
C ARG A 45 11.13 -9.97 1.28
N THR A 46 10.93 -11.22 0.86
CA THR A 46 9.96 -12.13 1.50
C THR A 46 10.42 -12.53 2.92
N GLY A 47 9.55 -13.13 3.72
CA GLY A 47 9.86 -13.49 5.10
C GLY A 47 10.18 -12.27 5.97
N SER A 48 9.56 -11.13 5.69
CA SER A 48 9.87 -9.84 6.32
C SER A 48 8.61 -8.99 6.50
N LEU A 49 8.71 -7.99 7.38
CA LEU A 49 7.69 -6.95 7.52
C LEU A 49 8.12 -5.69 6.78
N HIS A 50 7.17 -5.08 6.08
CA HIS A 50 7.32 -3.82 5.36
C HIS A 50 6.30 -2.81 5.89
N ASP A 51 6.73 -1.57 6.12
CA ASP A 51 5.93 -0.53 6.78
C ASP A 51 5.63 0.61 5.81
N PHE A 52 4.35 0.83 5.50
CA PHE A 52 3.86 1.92 4.66
C PHE A 52 3.17 2.96 5.55
N LEU A 53 3.79 4.12 5.68
CA LEU A 53 3.26 5.23 6.44
C LEU A 53 2.32 6.08 5.58
N ILE A 54 1.09 6.22 6.02
CA ILE A 54 0.07 7.07 5.41
C ILE A 54 -0.06 8.31 6.29
N SER A 55 0.38 9.45 5.81
CA SER A 55 0.34 10.70 6.59
C SER A 55 -1.03 11.39 6.51
N ASP A 56 -1.72 11.20 5.40
CA ASP A 56 -3.05 11.73 5.13
C ASP A 56 -3.94 10.60 4.55
N PRO A 57 -5.19 10.43 5.03
CA PRO A 57 -6.13 9.47 4.44
C PRO A 57 -6.29 9.59 2.92
N LEU A 58 -6.16 10.80 2.36
CA LEU A 58 -6.21 11.03 0.91
C LEU A 58 -5.04 10.36 0.16
N GLU A 59 -3.93 10.07 0.82
CA GLU A 59 -2.76 9.40 0.25
C GLU A 59 -2.83 7.87 0.33
N THR A 60 -3.90 7.31 0.90
CA THR A 60 -4.12 5.86 0.94
C THR A 60 -4.07 5.26 -0.46
N GLY A 61 -4.70 5.92 -1.43
CA GLY A 61 -4.71 5.51 -2.83
C GLY A 61 -3.31 5.43 -3.46
N ALA A 62 -2.39 6.31 -3.08
CA ALA A 62 -1.00 6.28 -3.54
C ALA A 62 -0.25 5.06 -2.96
N SER A 63 -0.41 4.80 -1.67
CA SER A 63 0.18 3.63 -1.01
C SER A 63 -0.34 2.32 -1.60
N LEU A 64 -1.66 2.23 -1.86
CA LEU A 64 -2.27 1.08 -2.53
C LEU A 64 -1.77 0.93 -3.97
N ALA A 65 -1.61 2.01 -4.72
CA ALA A 65 -1.11 1.96 -6.09
C ALA A 65 0.30 1.34 -6.18
N MET A 66 1.13 1.48 -5.14
CA MET A 66 2.42 0.79 -5.05
C MET A 66 2.29 -0.62 -4.50
N LEU A 67 1.41 -0.88 -3.54
CA LEU A 67 1.30 -2.17 -2.86
C LEU A 67 0.59 -3.22 -3.71
N LEU A 68 -0.50 -2.87 -4.41
CA LEU A 68 -1.30 -3.84 -5.16
C LEU A 68 -0.52 -4.62 -6.24
N PRO A 69 0.38 -4.01 -7.03
CA PRO A 69 1.24 -4.74 -7.94
C PRO A 69 2.14 -5.77 -7.24
N ILE A 70 2.61 -5.44 -6.02
CA ILE A 70 3.45 -6.34 -5.22
C ILE A 70 2.63 -7.55 -4.73
N LEU A 71 1.38 -7.31 -4.29
CA LEU A 71 0.49 -8.40 -3.86
C LEU A 71 0.15 -9.36 -5.00
N LYS A 72 0.08 -8.86 -6.22
CA LYS A 72 -0.14 -9.67 -7.43
C LYS A 72 1.00 -10.65 -7.70
N GLU A 73 2.24 -10.32 -7.32
CA GLU A 73 3.40 -11.19 -7.50
C GLU A 73 3.45 -12.31 -6.46
N GLY A 74 2.62 -12.24 -5.42
CA GLY A 74 2.51 -13.29 -4.40
C GLY A 74 1.99 -14.60 -5.00
N ARG A 75 2.57 -15.71 -4.54
CA ARG A 75 2.17 -17.06 -4.98
C ARG A 75 1.25 -17.75 -3.99
N GLY A 76 0.99 -17.14 -2.85
CA GLY A 76 0.14 -17.66 -1.77
C GLY A 76 -1.12 -16.82 -1.56
N PRO A 77 -1.91 -17.15 -0.55
CA PRO A 77 -3.08 -16.37 -0.20
C PRO A 77 -2.69 -14.95 0.27
N VAL A 78 -3.55 -13.99 -0.02
CA VAL A 78 -3.44 -12.61 0.45
C VAL A 78 -4.47 -12.41 1.55
N PHE A 79 -4.02 -12.09 2.75
CA PHE A 79 -4.89 -11.74 3.87
C PHE A 79 -4.92 -10.22 4.04
N TRP A 80 -6.11 -9.66 4.03
CA TRP A 80 -6.33 -8.27 4.35
C TRP A 80 -6.98 -8.16 5.72
N ILE A 81 -6.21 -7.72 6.70
CA ILE A 81 -6.63 -7.64 8.10
C ILE A 81 -6.83 -6.18 8.45
N SER A 82 -8.03 -5.79 8.89
CA SER A 82 -8.37 -4.40 9.17
C SER A 82 -9.20 -4.26 10.45
N ASP A 83 -8.93 -3.20 11.21
CA ASP A 83 -9.72 -2.78 12.38
C ASP A 83 -10.84 -1.78 12.03
N THR A 84 -10.96 -1.43 10.77
CA THR A 84 -12.04 -0.60 10.24
C THR A 84 -12.72 -1.35 9.11
N PRO A 85 -14.04 -1.14 8.88
CA PRO A 85 -14.71 -1.72 7.73
C PRO A 85 -13.86 -1.45 6.49
N ALA A 86 -13.38 -2.52 5.88
CA ALA A 86 -12.44 -2.40 4.79
C ALA A 86 -13.14 -1.69 3.63
N GLY A 87 -12.79 -0.45 3.38
CA GLY A 87 -13.21 0.28 2.18
C GLY A 87 -12.58 -0.30 0.91
N LEU A 88 -12.38 -1.63 0.89
CA LEU A 88 -11.85 -2.34 -0.25
C LEU A 88 -12.92 -2.45 -1.32
N ASN A 89 -12.65 -1.86 -2.46
CA ASN A 89 -13.48 -2.01 -3.63
C ASN A 89 -13.01 -3.23 -4.44
N ALA A 90 -13.80 -4.30 -4.45
CA ALA A 90 -13.48 -5.53 -5.18
C ALA A 90 -13.24 -5.30 -6.68
N CYS A 91 -14.02 -4.39 -7.31
CA CYS A 91 -13.81 -4.03 -8.72
C CYS A 91 -12.44 -3.35 -8.92
N GLY A 92 -12.05 -2.44 -8.01
CA GLY A 92 -10.74 -1.77 -8.07
C GLY A 92 -9.58 -2.74 -7.84
N LEU A 93 -9.71 -3.70 -6.94
CA LEU A 93 -8.72 -4.76 -6.73
C LEU A 93 -8.59 -5.66 -7.95
N HIS A 94 -9.71 -6.09 -8.52
CA HIS A 94 -9.74 -6.91 -9.74
C HIS A 94 -9.08 -6.16 -10.92
N GLN A 95 -9.44 -4.89 -11.11
CA GLN A 95 -8.83 -4.04 -12.14
C GLN A 95 -7.31 -3.84 -11.93
N SER A 96 -6.85 -3.86 -10.69
CA SER A 96 -5.43 -3.82 -10.36
C SER A 96 -4.72 -5.16 -10.57
N GLY A 97 -5.47 -6.21 -10.93
CA GLY A 97 -4.97 -7.55 -11.21
C GLY A 97 -4.68 -8.38 -9.95
N VAL A 98 -5.18 -7.98 -8.79
CA VAL A 98 -5.12 -8.80 -7.57
C VAL A 98 -6.11 -9.96 -7.72
N PRO A 99 -5.67 -11.22 -7.57
CA PRO A 99 -6.54 -12.39 -7.67
C PRO A 99 -7.49 -12.43 -6.48
N LEU A 100 -8.79 -12.18 -6.72
CA LEU A 100 -9.80 -12.10 -5.65
C LEU A 100 -10.11 -13.46 -5.02
N ASP A 101 -9.89 -14.54 -5.75
CA ASP A 101 -10.05 -15.92 -5.29
C ASP A 101 -9.01 -16.33 -4.24
N HIS A 102 -7.89 -15.60 -4.19
CA HIS A 102 -6.85 -15.81 -3.18
C HIS A 102 -6.89 -14.74 -2.07
N LEU A 103 -7.84 -13.81 -2.10
CA LEU A 103 -7.96 -12.73 -1.12
C LEU A 103 -8.92 -13.11 0.00
N VAL A 104 -8.43 -13.07 1.22
CA VAL A 104 -9.20 -13.28 2.46
C VAL A 104 -9.24 -11.96 3.23
N CYS A 105 -10.43 -11.39 3.41
CA CYS A 105 -10.61 -10.19 4.23
C CYS A 105 -11.01 -10.58 5.65
N ILE A 106 -10.30 -10.05 6.64
CA ILE A 106 -10.53 -10.28 8.06
C ILE A 106 -10.78 -8.93 8.72
N GLU A 107 -11.99 -8.74 9.20
CA GLU A 107 -12.34 -7.58 10.03
C GLU A 107 -12.22 -7.96 11.51
N THR A 108 -11.60 -7.10 12.29
CA THR A 108 -11.35 -7.34 13.71
C THR A 108 -11.42 -6.02 14.49
N ASP A 109 -11.46 -6.10 15.81
CA ASP A 109 -11.32 -4.92 16.65
C ASP A 109 -9.85 -4.45 16.75
N PRO A 110 -9.59 -3.17 17.08
CA PRO A 110 -8.24 -2.62 17.16
C PRO A 110 -7.32 -3.35 18.15
N ALA A 111 -7.86 -3.92 19.23
CA ALA A 111 -7.08 -4.60 20.25
C ALA A 111 -6.62 -5.99 19.77
N SER A 112 -7.39 -6.65 18.93
CA SER A 112 -7.13 -7.97 18.37
C SER A 112 -6.32 -7.94 17.08
N LEU A 113 -6.19 -6.79 16.40
CA LEU A 113 -5.59 -6.64 15.09
C LEU A 113 -4.21 -7.33 14.98
N LEU A 114 -3.32 -7.05 15.92
CA LEU A 114 -1.95 -7.60 15.88
C LEU A 114 -1.88 -9.07 16.27
N ALA A 115 -2.79 -9.56 17.11
CA ALA A 115 -2.88 -10.99 17.46
C ALA A 115 -3.35 -11.79 16.24
N VAL A 116 -4.40 -11.35 15.56
CA VAL A 116 -4.89 -11.95 14.32
C VAL A 116 -3.80 -11.91 13.23
N ALA A 117 -3.10 -10.77 13.09
CA ALA A 117 -2.00 -10.66 12.14
C ALA A 117 -0.86 -11.65 12.44
N GLU A 118 -0.52 -11.88 13.72
CA GLU A 118 0.47 -12.86 14.12
C GLU A 118 0.04 -14.29 13.76
N ASP A 119 -1.20 -14.64 14.03
CA ASP A 119 -1.74 -15.97 13.69
C ASP A 119 -1.71 -16.22 12.19
N VAL A 120 -2.11 -15.24 11.37
CA VAL A 120 -2.01 -15.29 9.91
C VAL A 120 -0.56 -15.43 9.45
N LEU A 121 0.35 -14.63 10.02
CA LEU A 121 1.77 -14.65 9.65
C LEU A 121 2.48 -15.93 10.07
N ARG A 122 1.95 -16.68 11.07
CA ARG A 122 2.41 -18.02 11.44
C ARG A 122 1.74 -19.15 10.65
N GLY A 123 0.71 -18.80 9.89
CA GLY A 123 -0.13 -19.73 9.14
C GLY A 123 0.52 -20.27 7.88
N PRO A 124 -0.28 -20.51 6.83
CA PRO A 124 0.17 -21.20 5.62
C PRO A 124 1.37 -20.50 4.96
N GLU A 125 2.23 -21.32 4.38
CA GLU A 125 3.44 -20.85 3.70
C GLU A 125 3.13 -19.92 2.53
N ARG A 126 4.00 -18.93 2.31
CA ARG A 126 3.95 -17.93 1.24
C ARG A 126 2.75 -16.99 1.30
N ALA A 127 2.09 -16.88 2.46
CA ALA A 127 1.03 -15.91 2.63
C ALA A 127 1.56 -14.47 2.63
N LEU A 128 0.77 -13.57 2.05
CA LEU A 128 0.96 -12.14 2.15
C LEU A 128 -0.11 -11.57 3.10
N ALA A 129 0.29 -10.84 4.12
CA ALA A 129 -0.64 -10.23 5.06
C ALA A 129 -0.56 -8.70 4.98
N VAL A 130 -1.64 -8.05 4.63
CA VAL A 130 -1.80 -6.60 4.74
C VAL A 130 -2.50 -6.30 6.06
N ILE A 131 -1.84 -5.52 6.91
CA ILE A 131 -2.32 -5.15 8.24
C ILE A 131 -2.65 -3.65 8.18
N ALA A 132 -3.92 -3.36 8.01
CA ALA A 132 -4.44 -2.00 7.84
C ALA A 132 -5.19 -1.57 9.11
N GLY A 133 -4.67 -0.59 9.83
CA GLY A 133 -5.30 -0.17 11.06
C GLY A 133 -4.77 1.13 11.64
N SER A 134 -5.54 1.62 12.62
CA SER A 134 -5.24 2.83 13.37
C SER A 134 -4.19 2.60 14.47
N HIS A 135 -3.99 1.36 14.88
CA HIS A 135 -3.03 1.01 15.93
C HIS A 135 -1.59 1.25 15.48
N VAL A 136 -0.85 1.99 16.28
CA VAL A 136 0.59 2.20 16.08
C VAL A 136 1.34 1.14 16.89
N PRO A 137 1.89 0.10 16.23
CA PRO A 137 2.51 -1.00 16.95
C PRO A 137 3.78 -0.54 17.67
N THR A 138 3.97 -1.04 18.89
CA THR A 138 5.19 -0.85 19.66
C THR A 138 6.34 -1.65 19.06
N LEU A 139 7.58 -1.28 19.41
CA LEU A 139 8.76 -2.02 18.95
C LEU A 139 8.73 -3.50 19.38
N LYS A 140 8.15 -3.81 20.55
CA LYS A 140 8.00 -5.19 21.05
C LYS A 140 7.04 -5.99 20.19
N GLU A 141 5.91 -5.41 19.81
CA GLU A 141 4.92 -6.04 18.92
C GLU A 141 5.50 -6.28 17.53
N ILE A 142 6.17 -5.28 16.94
CA ILE A 142 6.82 -5.45 15.63
C ILE A 142 7.88 -6.56 15.67
N ARG A 143 8.67 -6.66 16.75
CA ARG A 143 9.65 -7.74 16.90
C ARG A 143 9.00 -9.10 16.97
N ARG A 144 7.86 -9.23 17.66
CA ARG A 144 7.10 -10.47 17.76
C ARG A 144 6.59 -10.93 16.39
N LEU A 145 6.05 -10.00 15.60
CA LEU A 145 5.61 -10.27 14.24
C LEU A 145 6.79 -10.59 13.29
N ASN A 146 7.95 -9.94 13.48
CA ASN A 146 9.16 -10.30 12.73
C ASN A 146 9.60 -11.75 12.98
N LEU A 147 9.53 -12.23 14.23
CA LEU A 147 9.82 -13.63 14.53
C LEU A 147 8.83 -14.59 13.85
N ALA A 148 7.55 -14.18 13.75
CA ALA A 148 6.55 -14.97 13.06
C ALA A 148 6.86 -15.10 11.56
N VAL A 149 7.16 -13.98 10.86
CA VAL A 149 7.48 -14.02 9.43
C VAL A 149 8.82 -14.69 9.13
N GLU A 150 9.83 -14.54 10.01
CA GLU A 150 11.13 -15.20 9.86
C GLU A 150 11.01 -16.72 10.01
N ALA A 151 10.09 -17.20 10.88
CA ALA A 151 9.86 -18.62 11.08
C ALA A 151 9.05 -19.27 9.96
N SER A 152 8.04 -18.57 9.43
CA SER A 152 7.11 -19.08 8.41
C SER A 152 7.53 -18.81 6.97
N GLY A 153 8.34 -17.77 6.74
CA GLY A 153 8.63 -17.27 5.40
C GLY A 153 7.53 -16.38 4.81
N ASN A 154 6.46 -16.13 5.56
CA ASN A 154 5.37 -15.23 5.15
C ASN A 154 5.81 -13.77 5.13
N THR A 155 5.07 -12.91 4.44
CA THR A 155 5.44 -11.49 4.31
C THR A 155 4.30 -10.60 4.78
N GLY A 156 4.62 -9.64 5.64
CA GLY A 156 3.64 -8.70 6.17
C GLY A 156 3.85 -7.27 5.69
N PHE A 157 2.76 -6.57 5.43
CA PHE A 157 2.71 -5.18 5.02
C PHE A 157 1.85 -4.39 5.99
N PHE A 158 2.45 -3.48 6.73
CA PHE A 158 1.70 -2.52 7.52
C PHE A 158 1.24 -1.37 6.64
N LEU A 159 -0.06 -1.09 6.66
CA LEU A 159 -0.64 0.17 6.19
C LEU A 159 -1.09 0.96 7.42
N ARG A 160 -0.28 1.85 7.92
CA ARG A 160 -0.61 2.59 9.14
C ARG A 160 -0.69 4.08 8.92
N PHE A 161 -1.73 4.63 9.52
CA PHE A 161 -1.91 6.07 9.58
C PHE A 161 -0.97 6.65 10.63
N ALA A 162 -0.01 7.47 10.18
CA ALA A 162 0.91 8.20 11.05
C ALA A 162 0.52 9.67 11.04
N PRO A 163 -0.01 10.23 12.16
CA PRO A 163 -0.30 11.66 12.23
C PRO A 163 0.93 12.50 11.90
N LEU A 164 0.73 13.56 11.11
CA LEU A 164 1.79 14.49 10.66
C LEU A 164 2.60 15.11 11.80
N ALA A 165 2.09 15.11 13.03
CA ALA A 165 2.74 15.66 14.20
C ALA A 165 4.04 14.92 14.62
N ARG A 166 4.24 13.68 14.16
CA ARG A 166 5.49 12.95 14.37
C ARG A 166 6.30 12.96 13.09
N ALA A 167 7.53 13.48 13.16
CA ALA A 167 8.44 13.48 12.00
C ALA A 167 8.56 12.05 11.45
N PRO A 168 8.17 11.83 10.17
CA PRO A 168 8.17 10.49 9.58
C PRO A 168 9.57 9.89 9.68
N GLY A 169 9.68 8.67 10.18
CA GLY A 169 10.95 7.94 10.24
C GLY A 169 11.75 8.03 11.54
N LYS A 170 11.37 8.87 12.52
CA LYS A 170 12.03 8.91 13.83
C LYS A 170 11.56 7.82 14.79
N ASP A 171 10.38 7.24 14.56
CA ASP A 171 9.90 6.15 15.40
C ASP A 171 10.76 4.89 15.23
N PRO A 172 11.06 4.17 16.34
CA PRO A 172 11.72 2.88 16.26
C PRO A 172 10.94 1.94 15.34
N CYS A 173 11.65 1.33 14.39
CA CYS A 173 11.06 0.39 13.44
C CYS A 173 11.96 -0.82 13.30
N ALA A 174 11.39 -2.00 13.48
CA ALA A 174 12.08 -3.26 13.26
C ALA A 174 11.72 -3.90 11.91
N CYS A 175 10.89 -3.24 11.07
CA CYS A 175 10.56 -3.71 9.73
C CYS A 175 11.78 -3.67 8.79
N ALA A 176 11.77 -4.52 7.78
CA ALA A 176 12.82 -4.59 6.77
C ALA A 176 12.91 -3.29 5.95
N THR A 177 11.76 -2.72 5.58
CA THR A 177 11.67 -1.42 4.91
C THR A 177 10.60 -0.54 5.54
N ARG A 178 10.75 0.78 5.38
CA ARG A 178 9.73 1.77 5.73
C ARG A 178 9.57 2.75 4.59
N TRP A 179 8.34 2.92 4.17
CA TRP A 179 7.95 3.71 3.02
C TRP A 179 7.01 4.85 3.39
N ARG A 180 7.07 5.92 2.62
CA ARG A 180 6.04 6.93 2.51
C ARG A 180 5.77 7.16 1.04
N ILE A 181 4.54 6.90 0.62
CA ILE A 181 4.12 7.02 -0.77
C ILE A 181 3.09 8.14 -0.84
N LEU A 182 3.34 9.10 -1.71
CA LEU A 182 2.47 10.25 -1.93
C LEU A 182 2.06 10.30 -3.39
N SER A 183 0.91 10.89 -3.66
CA SER A 183 0.53 11.27 -5.01
C SER A 183 1.46 12.35 -5.54
N HIS A 184 1.84 12.26 -6.80
CA HIS A 184 2.62 13.27 -7.49
C HIS A 184 1.85 13.78 -8.72
N SER A 185 2.02 15.05 -9.05
CA SER A 185 1.36 15.65 -10.23
C SER A 185 1.75 14.89 -11.50
N SER A 186 0.76 14.50 -12.29
CA SER A 186 0.97 13.88 -13.60
C SER A 186 1.45 14.91 -14.63
N ALA A 187 2.26 14.46 -15.59
CA ALA A 187 2.58 15.30 -16.72
C ALA A 187 1.34 15.56 -17.58
N PRO A 188 1.05 16.81 -17.97
CA PRO A 188 -0.11 17.12 -18.79
C PRO A 188 0.02 16.45 -20.16
N ARG A 189 -1.10 15.94 -20.69
CA ARG A 189 -1.18 15.39 -22.05
C ARG A 189 -1.98 16.36 -22.92
N PHE A 190 -1.37 16.78 -24.01
CA PHE A 190 -1.99 17.66 -24.99
C PHE A 190 -2.56 16.81 -26.13
N PHE A 191 -3.78 17.12 -26.53
CA PHE A 191 -4.45 16.48 -27.65
C PHE A 191 -4.85 17.55 -28.69
N PRO A 192 -4.68 17.28 -29.99
CA PRO A 192 -5.14 18.20 -31.04
C PRO A 192 -6.64 18.47 -30.87
N GLY A 193 -7.01 19.73 -30.93
CA GLY A 193 -8.43 20.16 -30.83
C GLY A 193 -8.97 20.33 -29.41
N LEU A 194 -8.21 20.06 -28.37
CA LEU A 194 -8.57 20.39 -26.99
C LEU A 194 -7.86 21.66 -26.53
N ALA A 195 -8.63 22.60 -25.98
CA ALA A 195 -8.10 23.88 -25.45
C ALA A 195 -7.33 23.69 -24.13
N MET A 196 -7.60 22.59 -23.41
CA MET A 196 -6.97 22.29 -22.11
C MET A 196 -6.25 20.93 -22.17
N PRO A 197 -5.10 20.82 -21.52
CA PRO A 197 -4.42 19.53 -21.38
C PRO A 197 -5.23 18.59 -20.45
N LEU A 198 -5.22 17.31 -20.76
CA LEU A 198 -5.75 16.26 -19.90
C LEU A 198 -4.68 15.79 -18.90
N PRO A 199 -5.09 15.24 -17.75
CA PRO A 199 -4.16 14.57 -16.85
C PRO A 199 -3.43 13.43 -17.58
N GLY A 200 -2.13 13.33 -17.36
CA GLY A 200 -1.32 12.21 -17.86
C GLY A 200 -1.40 10.98 -16.96
N SER A 201 -0.46 10.07 -17.15
CA SER A 201 -0.34 8.88 -16.31
C SER A 201 -0.11 9.25 -14.84
N ARG A 202 -0.61 8.38 -13.96
CA ARG A 202 -0.43 8.53 -12.51
C ARG A 202 1.06 8.52 -12.18
N ARG A 203 1.46 9.43 -11.29
CA ARG A 203 2.81 9.47 -10.72
C ARG A 203 2.75 9.35 -9.21
N LEU A 204 3.75 8.68 -8.66
CA LEU A 204 3.93 8.52 -7.22
C LEU A 204 5.29 9.10 -6.81
N SER A 205 5.30 9.78 -5.68
CA SER A 205 6.52 10.12 -4.95
C SER A 205 6.75 9.03 -3.91
N ALA A 206 7.75 8.17 -4.14
CA ALA A 206 8.06 7.02 -3.29
C ALA A 206 9.33 7.31 -2.48
N ALA A 207 9.19 7.52 -1.18
CA ALA A 207 10.29 7.72 -0.26
C ALA A 207 10.51 6.45 0.57
N LEU A 208 11.64 5.78 0.36
CA LEU A 208 12.16 4.72 1.20
C LEU A 208 12.88 5.37 2.39
N LEU A 209 12.16 5.52 3.50
CA LEU A 209 12.66 6.18 4.70
C LEU A 209 13.69 5.33 5.44
N ARG A 210 13.57 4.01 5.33
CA ARG A 210 14.46 3.04 5.96
C ARG A 210 14.47 1.73 5.18
N VAL A 211 15.64 1.11 5.14
CA VAL A 211 15.84 -0.27 4.66
C VAL A 211 16.93 -0.94 5.51
N ARG A 212 16.68 -2.19 5.91
CA ARG A 212 17.65 -2.98 6.70
C ARG A 212 18.87 -3.30 5.82
N GLY A 213 20.04 -2.84 6.22
CA GLY A 213 21.30 -3.10 5.50
C GLY A 213 21.52 -2.26 4.25
N GLY A 214 20.65 -1.30 3.95
CA GLY A 214 20.76 -0.40 2.79
C GLY A 214 20.70 1.08 3.15
N ARG A 215 20.47 1.92 2.17
CA ARG A 215 20.36 3.37 2.31
C ARG A 215 18.95 3.85 1.95
N PRO A 216 18.44 4.88 2.66
CA PRO A 216 17.22 5.57 2.24
C PRO A 216 17.36 6.10 0.81
N ALA A 217 16.25 6.20 0.11
CA ALA A 217 16.20 6.71 -1.26
C ALA A 217 14.83 7.30 -1.58
N HIS A 218 14.73 8.01 -2.68
CA HIS A 218 13.49 8.63 -3.13
C HIS A 218 13.39 8.59 -4.65
N TRP A 219 12.19 8.32 -5.16
CA TRP A 219 11.89 8.25 -6.59
C TRP A 219 10.58 8.97 -6.90
N ILE A 220 10.49 9.47 -8.11
CA ILE A 220 9.22 9.78 -8.76
C ILE A 220 8.95 8.64 -9.75
N LEU A 221 7.88 7.89 -9.49
CA LEU A 221 7.54 6.68 -10.23
C LEU A 221 6.38 6.98 -11.17
N ASP A 222 6.52 6.60 -12.43
CA ASP A 222 5.43 6.59 -13.39
C ASP A 222 4.69 5.25 -13.31
N CYS A 223 3.38 5.27 -13.10
CA CYS A 223 2.54 4.08 -13.02
C CYS A 223 1.96 3.68 -14.39
N THR A 224 2.72 3.89 -15.46
CA THR A 224 2.30 3.53 -16.83
C THR A 224 2.34 2.05 -17.11
N ASP A 225 3.23 1.31 -16.42
CA ASP A 225 3.49 -0.11 -16.68
C ASP A 225 2.52 -1.06 -15.95
N HIS A 226 1.74 -0.55 -15.04
CA HIS A 226 0.63 -1.31 -14.48
C HIS A 226 -0.50 -1.23 -15.49
N ALA A 227 -0.95 -2.40 -15.97
CA ALA A 227 -1.96 -2.56 -17.00
C ALA A 227 -2.95 -1.39 -16.96
N PRO A 228 -3.14 -0.65 -18.05
CA PRO A 228 -4.05 0.47 -18.03
C PRO A 228 -5.32 -0.06 -17.37
N LEU A 229 -5.88 0.69 -16.43
CA LEU A 229 -7.29 0.62 -16.18
C LEU A 229 -7.91 0.86 -17.57
N SER A 230 -8.03 -0.22 -18.34
CA SER A 230 -8.75 -0.18 -19.61
C SER A 230 -10.22 -0.11 -19.25
N CYS A 231 -10.58 0.99 -18.61
CA CYS A 231 -11.90 1.52 -18.76
C CYS A 231 -11.95 1.95 -20.22
N SER A 232 -12.10 0.98 -21.14
CA SER A 232 -12.47 1.33 -22.49
C SER A 232 -13.77 2.08 -22.34
N LEU A 233 -13.86 3.29 -22.91
CA LEU A 233 -15.11 4.03 -23.02
C LEU A 233 -16.22 3.09 -23.55
N ASP A 234 -15.88 2.11 -24.36
CA ASP A 234 -16.77 1.07 -24.88
C ASP A 234 -17.35 0.19 -23.78
N ALA A 235 -16.61 -0.18 -22.73
CA ALA A 235 -17.16 -0.93 -21.60
C ALA A 235 -18.08 -0.08 -20.72
N LEU A 236 -17.80 1.22 -20.56
CA LEU A 236 -18.69 2.16 -19.90
C LEU A 236 -19.97 2.42 -20.73
N LEU A 237 -19.87 2.45 -22.04
CA LEU A 237 -21.00 2.62 -22.95
C LEU A 237 -21.82 1.32 -23.11
N ALA A 238 -21.20 0.14 -23.07
CA ALA A 238 -21.88 -1.13 -23.10
C ALA A 238 -22.70 -1.42 -21.82
N HIS A 239 -22.28 -0.89 -20.66
CA HIS A 239 -23.07 -0.96 -19.41
C HIS A 239 -24.22 0.07 -19.35
N ARG A 240 -24.32 0.96 -20.31
CA ARG A 240 -25.45 1.86 -20.50
C ARG A 240 -26.47 1.29 -21.47
N ALA A 241 -26.82 0.00 -21.31
CA ALA A 241 -28.08 -0.47 -21.82
C ALA A 241 -29.20 0.28 -21.08
N PRO A 242 -30.16 0.88 -21.77
CA PRO A 242 -31.20 1.66 -21.12
C PRO A 242 -32.09 0.71 -20.31
N SER A 243 -31.77 0.53 -19.05
CA SER A 243 -32.78 0.10 -18.10
C SER A 243 -33.79 1.24 -18.06
N ALA A 244 -35.00 0.99 -18.56
CA ALA A 244 -36.11 1.91 -18.52
C ALA A 244 -36.47 2.16 -17.05
N LEU A 245 -35.75 3.08 -16.41
CA LEU A 245 -36.19 3.72 -15.20
C LEU A 245 -37.25 4.73 -15.60
N ALA A 246 -38.53 4.34 -15.38
CA ALA A 246 -39.62 5.29 -15.38
C ALA A 246 -39.25 6.47 -14.50
N PRO A 247 -39.56 7.71 -14.92
CA PRO A 247 -39.25 8.89 -14.13
C PRO A 247 -40.04 8.82 -12.82
N GLU A 248 -39.36 8.57 -11.73
CA GLU A 248 -39.93 8.77 -10.39
C GLU A 248 -40.24 10.27 -10.26
N ARG A 249 -41.54 10.57 -10.16
CA ARG A 249 -42.04 11.90 -9.85
C ARG A 249 -41.60 12.24 -8.40
N PHE A 250 -40.64 13.10 -8.28
CA PHE A 250 -40.34 13.74 -6.99
C PHE A 250 -41.58 14.50 -6.53
N PRO A 251 -42.14 14.28 -5.32
CA PRO A 251 -43.21 15.08 -4.81
C PRO A 251 -42.72 16.52 -4.63
N GLY A 252 -43.45 17.45 -5.26
CA GLY A 252 -43.11 18.86 -5.33
C GLY A 252 -42.89 19.45 -3.92
N ARG A 253 -41.85 20.21 -3.76
CA ARG A 253 -41.64 21.14 -2.66
C ARG A 253 -42.84 22.07 -2.59
N GLN A 254 -43.66 21.97 -1.55
CA GLN A 254 -44.62 22.99 -1.18
C GLN A 254 -43.83 24.24 -0.77
N THR A 255 -43.93 25.30 -1.55
CA THR A 255 -43.51 26.65 -1.17
C THR A 255 -44.47 27.15 -0.08
N PRO A 256 -43.99 27.65 1.07
CA PRO A 256 -44.87 28.25 2.04
C PRO A 256 -45.46 29.56 1.49
N ASP A 257 -46.80 29.59 1.52
CA ASP A 257 -47.63 30.72 1.10
C ASP A 257 -47.35 31.94 1.98
N ARG A 258 -46.86 33.01 1.34
CA ARG A 258 -46.75 34.33 1.96
C ARG A 258 -48.11 35.02 1.86
N ALA A 259 -49.01 34.76 2.83
CA ALA A 259 -50.25 35.50 2.98
C ALA A 259 -50.13 36.55 4.09
N ARG A 260 -50.08 37.78 3.65
CA ARG A 260 -50.75 39.00 4.16
C ARG A 260 -50.71 39.25 5.68
N ALA A 261 -49.84 40.18 6.07
CA ALA A 261 -50.09 41.10 7.16
C ALA A 261 -50.44 42.45 6.56
N SER A 262 -51.68 42.81 6.63
CA SER A 262 -52.17 44.19 6.59
C SER A 262 -53.50 44.28 7.30
N ALA A 263 -53.46 44.79 8.50
CA ALA A 263 -54.40 45.70 9.15
C ALA A 263 -54.01 45.87 10.64
#